data_4e186643711545268a75bda0b541915a
#
_entry.id   4e186643711545268a75bda0b541915a
#
_cell.length_a   1.000
_cell.length_b   1.000
_cell.length_c   1.000
_cell.angle_alpha   90.00
_cell.angle_beta   90.00
_cell.angle_gamma   90.00
#
_symmetry.space_group_name_H-M   'P 1'
#
loop_
_entity.id
_entity.type
_entity.pdbx_description
1 polymer ?
#
loop_
_entity_poly.entity_id
_entity_poly.type
_entity_poly.pdbx_seq_one_letter_code
_entity_poly.pdbx_strand_id
1 'polypeptide(L)'
;MDHPKFSIIVPVLHEAERINDLIASLRQLETENNFEIIIIDGSPAKDTLHVIDDDRVTKISSEKGRAKQMNAGASVAKGDILIFLHADTELPSTAMKRMNAFIDRNKYVGGAFDLGIKSDKMIYKVIAFLGSLRSRLNRIPYGDQAIFLRRDYFNKIGGYREIPLMEDVELMRRIKRSGRKIWIFYDRVMTSPRRWEEEGLIYCILRNWTLQVLYFLGLSPHQLVDFYKTDYRRKRS
;
A
#
# COMPACT_ATOMS: atom_id res chain seq x y z
N MET A 1 -3.20 -0.32 28.44
CA MET A 1 -3.24 -0.96 27.10
C MET A 1 -1.81 -0.99 26.61
N ASP A 2 -1.29 -2.16 26.27
CA ASP A 2 0.07 -2.27 25.77
C ASP A 2 0.23 -1.48 24.48
N HIS A 3 1.36 -0.78 24.35
CA HIS A 3 1.68 0.01 23.17
C HIS A 3 1.77 -0.92 21.94
N PRO A 4 1.00 -0.69 20.85
CA PRO A 4 1.07 -1.55 19.69
C PRO A 4 2.43 -1.44 19.00
N LYS A 5 2.97 -2.56 18.57
CA LYS A 5 4.24 -2.57 17.83
C LYS A 5 4.05 -2.15 16.36
N PHE A 6 2.88 -2.46 15.80
CA PHE A 6 2.56 -2.17 14.40
C PHE A 6 1.27 -1.37 14.27
N SER A 7 1.22 -0.45 13.32
CA SER A 7 -0.01 0.21 12.87
C SER A 7 -0.26 -0.14 11.41
N ILE A 8 -1.35 -0.85 11.14
CA ILE A 8 -1.78 -1.20 9.78
C ILE A 8 -2.71 -0.09 9.30
N ILE A 9 -2.27 0.67 8.31
CA ILE A 9 -2.93 1.85 7.75
C ILE A 9 -3.52 1.48 6.41
N VAL A 10 -4.85 1.53 6.31
CA VAL A 10 -5.60 1.10 5.12
C VAL A 10 -6.38 2.28 4.55
N PRO A 11 -5.90 2.91 3.47
CA PRO A 11 -6.67 3.91 2.74
C PRO A 11 -7.78 3.22 1.93
N VAL A 12 -9.02 3.69 2.09
CA VAL A 12 -10.19 3.13 1.42
C VAL A 12 -10.97 4.20 0.65
N LEU A 13 -11.64 3.78 -0.44
CA LEU A 13 -12.56 4.61 -1.22
C LEU A 13 -13.59 3.68 -1.88
N HIS A 14 -14.81 3.66 -1.36
CA HIS A 14 -15.91 2.79 -1.83
C HIS A 14 -15.56 1.29 -1.74
N GLU A 15 -15.06 0.84 -0.58
CA GLU A 15 -14.69 -0.56 -0.32
C GLU A 15 -15.60 -1.23 0.73
N ALA A 16 -16.86 -0.75 0.87
CA ALA A 16 -17.82 -1.24 1.85
C ALA A 16 -18.07 -2.76 1.78
N GLU A 17 -18.06 -3.34 0.56
CA GLU A 17 -18.32 -4.77 0.36
C GLU A 17 -17.19 -5.69 0.86
N ARG A 18 -15.98 -5.16 1.09
CA ARG A 18 -14.77 -6.00 1.34
C ARG A 18 -14.03 -5.66 2.61
N ILE A 19 -14.31 -4.52 3.19
CA ILE A 19 -13.52 -4.04 4.31
C ILE A 19 -13.57 -4.98 5.52
N ASN A 20 -14.73 -5.57 5.80
CA ASN A 20 -14.88 -6.50 6.93
C ASN A 20 -14.13 -7.82 6.70
N ASP A 21 -14.05 -8.31 5.45
CA ASP A 21 -13.24 -9.49 5.10
C ASP A 21 -11.75 -9.22 5.31
N LEU A 22 -11.28 -8.03 4.91
CA LEU A 22 -9.90 -7.61 5.16
C LEU A 22 -9.62 -7.53 6.67
N ILE A 23 -10.49 -6.89 7.45
CA ILE A 23 -10.35 -6.78 8.90
C ILE A 23 -10.30 -8.17 9.53
N ALA A 24 -11.19 -9.07 9.13
CA ALA A 24 -11.21 -10.46 9.62
C ALA A 24 -9.91 -11.19 9.31
N SER A 25 -9.37 -11.04 8.09
CA SER A 25 -8.08 -11.64 7.71
C SER A 25 -6.91 -11.08 8.53
N LEU A 26 -6.90 -9.78 8.82
CA LEU A 26 -5.89 -9.17 9.68
C LEU A 26 -6.00 -9.65 11.13
N ARG A 27 -7.22 -9.84 11.66
CA ARG A 27 -7.43 -10.37 13.01
C ARG A 27 -6.87 -11.78 13.19
N GLN A 28 -6.83 -12.59 12.14
CA GLN A 28 -6.19 -13.90 12.18
C GLN A 28 -4.66 -13.83 12.44
N LEU A 29 -4.03 -12.69 12.19
CA LEU A 29 -2.61 -12.45 12.46
C LEU A 29 -2.34 -11.99 13.91
N GLU A 30 -3.39 -11.76 14.71
CA GLU A 30 -3.31 -11.15 16.04
C GLU A 30 -2.78 -12.10 17.14
N THR A 31 -2.81 -13.41 16.93
CA THR A 31 -2.54 -14.44 17.95
C THR A 31 -1.15 -14.35 18.62
N GLU A 32 -0.19 -13.68 18.02
CA GLU A 32 1.18 -13.50 18.57
C GLU A 32 1.67 -12.04 18.45
N ASN A 33 0.84 -11.11 17.99
CA ASN A 33 1.29 -9.78 17.58
C ASN A 33 0.39 -8.67 18.10
N ASN A 34 0.99 -7.66 18.71
CA ASN A 34 0.30 -6.47 19.14
C ASN A 34 0.29 -5.43 18.01
N PHE A 35 -0.86 -5.23 17.35
CA PHE A 35 -1.04 -4.22 16.31
C PHE A 35 -2.41 -3.53 16.40
N GLU A 36 -2.48 -2.35 15.84
CA GLU A 36 -3.73 -1.61 15.60
C GLU A 36 -4.08 -1.56 14.13
N ILE A 37 -5.36 -1.48 13.82
CA ILE A 37 -5.88 -1.29 12.46
C ILE A 37 -6.48 0.11 12.37
N ILE A 38 -6.06 0.88 11.37
CA ILE A 38 -6.51 2.24 11.12
C ILE A 38 -7.06 2.29 9.70
N ILE A 39 -8.36 2.52 9.55
CA ILE A 39 -9.04 2.63 8.25
C ILE A 39 -9.32 4.10 7.97
N ILE A 40 -8.88 4.57 6.82
CA ILE A 40 -9.00 5.97 6.42
C ILE A 40 -9.84 6.08 5.15
N ASP A 41 -11.06 6.60 5.29
CA ASP A 41 -12.00 6.75 4.17
C ASP A 41 -11.85 8.13 3.52
N GLY A 42 -11.55 8.10 2.21
CA GLY A 42 -11.49 9.29 1.36
C GLY A 42 -12.82 9.66 0.70
N SER A 43 -13.91 8.93 1.03
CA SER A 43 -15.26 9.20 0.52
C SER A 43 -15.97 10.23 1.40
N PRO A 44 -16.56 11.30 0.83
CA PRO A 44 -17.41 12.21 1.60
C PRO A 44 -18.60 11.50 2.27
N ALA A 45 -19.11 10.43 1.66
CA ALA A 45 -20.21 9.63 2.19
C ALA A 45 -19.78 8.69 3.34
N LYS A 46 -18.47 8.47 3.53
CA LYS A 46 -17.91 7.56 4.55
C LYS A 46 -18.53 6.14 4.49
N ASP A 47 -18.92 5.74 3.30
CA ASP A 47 -19.66 4.50 3.04
C ASP A 47 -18.91 3.28 3.56
N THR A 48 -17.59 3.24 3.44
CA THR A 48 -16.78 2.16 3.97
C THR A 48 -16.75 2.15 5.50
N LEU A 49 -16.65 3.31 6.16
CA LEU A 49 -16.59 3.36 7.64
C LEU A 49 -17.88 2.94 8.31
N HIS A 50 -19.02 3.18 7.65
CA HIS A 50 -20.35 2.87 8.22
C HIS A 50 -20.61 1.37 8.36
N VAL A 51 -19.96 0.53 7.53
CA VAL A 51 -20.17 -0.92 7.53
C VAL A 51 -19.14 -1.68 8.37
N ILE A 52 -18.19 -1.00 9.00
CA ILE A 52 -17.20 -1.65 9.86
C ILE A 52 -17.81 -2.01 11.20
N ASP A 53 -17.85 -3.31 11.51
CA ASP A 53 -18.45 -3.85 12.73
C ASP A 53 -17.46 -4.04 13.90
N ASP A 54 -16.15 -3.94 13.65
CA ASP A 54 -15.11 -4.10 14.70
C ASP A 54 -14.81 -2.76 15.39
N ASP A 55 -15.19 -2.64 16.65
CA ASP A 55 -14.98 -1.44 17.50
C ASP A 55 -13.51 -1.18 17.85
N ARG A 56 -12.63 -2.18 17.67
CA ARG A 56 -11.19 -2.04 17.89
C ARG A 56 -10.47 -1.40 16.70
N VAL A 57 -11.18 -1.11 15.61
CA VAL A 57 -10.64 -0.42 14.44
C VAL A 57 -10.73 1.08 14.63
N THR A 58 -9.62 1.78 14.46
CA THR A 58 -9.60 3.24 14.40
C THR A 58 -10.14 3.70 13.05
N LYS A 59 -11.27 4.41 13.05
CA LYS A 59 -11.98 4.87 11.86
C LYS A 59 -11.73 6.37 11.65
N ILE A 60 -11.19 6.76 10.48
CA ILE A 60 -10.85 8.17 10.17
C ILE A 60 -11.43 8.53 8.81
N SER A 61 -11.97 9.73 8.70
CA SER A 61 -12.31 10.36 7.43
C SER A 61 -11.21 11.36 7.04
N SER A 62 -10.85 11.38 5.77
CA SER A 62 -9.92 12.37 5.23
C SER A 62 -10.35 12.84 3.84
N GLU A 63 -9.66 13.83 3.29
CA GLU A 63 -9.83 14.15 1.88
C GLU A 63 -9.41 12.99 0.99
N LYS A 64 -10.06 12.89 -0.17
CA LYS A 64 -9.72 11.91 -1.21
C LYS A 64 -8.28 12.10 -1.69
N GLY A 65 -7.52 11.03 -1.66
CA GLY A 65 -6.14 10.98 -2.16
C GLY A 65 -5.32 10.00 -1.33
N ARG A 66 -4.75 9.00 -1.97
CA ARG A 66 -4.07 7.91 -1.28
C ARG A 66 -2.98 8.42 -0.33
N ALA A 67 -2.15 9.36 -0.79
CA ALA A 67 -1.12 9.98 0.05
C ALA A 67 -1.71 10.71 1.26
N LYS A 68 -2.78 11.50 1.07
CA LYS A 68 -3.48 12.21 2.16
C LYS A 68 -4.04 11.24 3.19
N GLN A 69 -4.71 10.18 2.73
CA GLN A 69 -5.28 9.16 3.61
C GLN A 69 -4.17 8.43 4.40
N MET A 70 -3.08 8.03 3.75
CA MET A 70 -1.96 7.35 4.40
C MET A 70 -1.26 8.26 5.43
N ASN A 71 -1.09 9.54 5.13
CA ASN A 71 -0.55 10.52 6.08
C ASN A 71 -1.50 10.74 7.26
N ALA A 72 -2.80 10.87 7.02
CA ALA A 72 -3.81 10.99 8.08
C ALA A 72 -3.80 9.76 9.01
N GLY A 73 -3.70 8.55 8.46
CA GLY A 73 -3.55 7.34 9.26
C GLY A 73 -2.25 7.33 10.07
N ALA A 74 -1.14 7.71 9.45
CA ALA A 74 0.16 7.75 10.12
C ALA A 74 0.21 8.78 11.27
N SER A 75 -0.54 9.88 11.18
CA SER A 75 -0.56 10.94 12.22
C SER A 75 -1.19 10.49 13.54
N VAL A 76 -2.10 9.51 13.51
CA VAL A 76 -2.75 8.95 14.69
C VAL A 76 -2.18 7.60 15.11
N ALA A 77 -1.32 7.02 14.28
CA ALA A 77 -0.70 5.73 14.51
C ALA A 77 0.19 5.73 15.77
N LYS A 78 0.03 4.70 16.60
CA LYS A 78 0.78 4.51 17.85
C LYS A 78 1.94 3.53 17.67
N GLY A 79 1.85 2.59 16.74
CA GLY A 79 2.86 1.57 16.49
C GLY A 79 4.21 2.12 16.08
N ASP A 80 5.28 1.40 16.39
CA ASP A 80 6.65 1.78 16.00
C ASP A 80 6.90 1.57 14.51
N ILE A 81 6.12 0.68 13.90
CA ILE A 81 6.15 0.35 12.47
C ILE A 81 4.81 0.64 11.85
N LEU A 82 4.84 1.47 10.82
CA LEU A 82 3.69 1.77 9.97
C LEU A 82 3.68 0.79 8.80
N ILE A 83 2.55 0.14 8.55
CA ILE A 83 2.32 -0.77 7.41
C ILE A 83 1.23 -0.13 6.56
N PHE A 84 1.53 0.23 5.33
CA PHE A 84 0.57 0.79 4.38
C PHE A 84 0.03 -0.35 3.52
N LEU A 85 -1.23 -0.70 3.72
CA LEU A 85 -1.88 -1.84 3.09
C LEU A 85 -3.08 -1.41 2.24
N HIS A 86 -3.17 -1.90 1.01
CA HIS A 86 -4.36 -1.66 0.19
C HIS A 86 -5.54 -2.52 0.65
N ALA A 87 -6.76 -2.03 0.45
CA ALA A 87 -7.99 -2.72 0.88
C ALA A 87 -8.24 -4.08 0.19
N ASP A 88 -7.58 -4.34 -0.93
CA ASP A 88 -7.67 -5.57 -1.72
C ASP A 88 -6.45 -6.48 -1.58
N THR A 89 -5.59 -6.22 -0.59
CA THR A 89 -4.31 -6.91 -0.39
C THR A 89 -4.26 -7.59 0.97
N GLU A 90 -3.92 -8.87 1.00
CA GLU A 90 -3.73 -9.66 2.22
C GLU A 90 -2.25 -9.81 2.56
N LEU A 91 -1.93 -9.69 3.85
CA LEU A 91 -0.59 -9.96 4.37
C LEU A 91 -0.37 -11.47 4.52
N PRO A 92 0.85 -11.99 4.27
CA PRO A 92 1.17 -13.37 4.60
C PRO A 92 1.14 -13.58 6.13
N SER A 93 0.78 -14.79 6.56
CA SER A 93 0.74 -15.14 7.99
C SER A 93 2.08 -14.92 8.71
N THR A 94 3.17 -14.97 7.98
CA THR A 94 4.53 -14.73 8.47
C THR A 94 4.90 -13.25 8.59
N ALA A 95 4.06 -12.31 8.10
CA ALA A 95 4.41 -10.90 7.95
C ALA A 95 4.95 -10.26 9.24
N MET A 96 4.18 -10.37 10.33
CA MET A 96 4.54 -9.75 11.61
C MET A 96 5.84 -10.35 12.18
N LYS A 97 5.98 -11.68 12.13
CA LYS A 97 7.19 -12.38 12.57
C LYS A 97 8.42 -11.94 11.77
N ARG A 98 8.28 -11.80 10.43
CA ARG A 98 9.35 -11.31 9.57
C ARG A 98 9.75 -9.88 9.90
N MET A 99 8.79 -9.00 10.06
CA MET A 99 9.05 -7.60 10.42
C MET A 99 9.67 -7.49 11.82
N ASN A 100 9.20 -8.26 12.81
CA ASN A 100 9.79 -8.30 14.13
C ASN A 100 11.29 -8.64 14.12
N ALA A 101 11.65 -9.72 13.45
CA ALA A 101 13.05 -10.14 13.31
C ALA A 101 13.93 -9.15 12.55
N PHE A 102 13.31 -8.24 11.80
CA PHE A 102 13.99 -7.29 10.95
C PHE A 102 14.25 -5.94 11.63
N ILE A 103 13.31 -5.48 12.48
CA ILE A 103 13.35 -4.17 13.16
C ILE A 103 14.58 -4.01 14.04
N ASP A 104 15.04 -5.10 14.67
CA ASP A 104 16.21 -5.09 15.56
C ASP A 104 17.53 -4.87 14.79
N ARG A 105 17.48 -4.87 13.47
CA ARG A 105 18.63 -4.61 12.61
C ARG A 105 18.66 -3.16 12.16
N ASN A 106 19.34 -2.29 12.88
CA ASN A 106 19.46 -0.82 12.62
C ASN A 106 19.89 -0.40 11.21
N LYS A 107 20.10 -1.34 10.30
CA LYS A 107 20.59 -1.09 8.94
C LYS A 107 19.50 -0.60 7.97
N TYR A 108 18.23 -0.93 8.24
CA TYR A 108 17.11 -0.68 7.35
C TYR A 108 16.05 0.20 8.03
N VAL A 109 15.40 1.03 7.25
CA VAL A 109 14.36 1.94 7.75
C VAL A 109 12.94 1.41 7.51
N GLY A 110 12.83 0.31 6.76
CA GLY A 110 11.57 -0.34 6.42
C GLY A 110 11.75 -1.33 5.28
N GLY A 111 10.66 -1.69 4.62
CA GLY A 111 10.66 -2.65 3.53
C GLY A 111 9.32 -2.82 2.86
N ALA A 112 9.19 -3.95 2.16
CA ALA A 112 7.99 -4.40 1.49
C ALA A 112 8.03 -5.92 1.33
N PHE A 113 6.97 -6.48 0.77
CA PHE A 113 6.86 -7.90 0.45
C PHE A 113 6.91 -8.12 -1.06
N ASP A 114 7.15 -9.37 -1.48
CA ASP A 114 6.93 -9.75 -2.85
C ASP A 114 5.44 -9.66 -3.21
N LEU A 115 5.19 -9.41 -4.49
CA LEU A 115 3.84 -9.38 -5.03
C LEU A 115 3.35 -10.81 -5.31
N GLY A 116 2.14 -11.11 -4.89
CA GLY A 116 1.31 -12.22 -5.32
C GLY A 116 -0.03 -11.70 -5.82
N ILE A 117 -0.68 -12.44 -6.70
CA ILE A 117 -2.00 -12.11 -7.24
C ILE A 117 -2.91 -13.30 -7.01
N LYS A 118 -4.12 -13.07 -6.47
CA LYS A 118 -5.12 -14.11 -6.18
C LYS A 118 -5.73 -14.65 -7.47
N SER A 119 -4.97 -15.42 -8.22
CA SER A 119 -5.42 -16.06 -9.46
C SER A 119 -4.54 -17.26 -9.82
N ASP A 120 -5.17 -18.30 -10.35
CA ASP A 120 -4.46 -19.51 -10.83
C ASP A 120 -3.87 -19.34 -12.23
N LYS A 121 -4.28 -18.29 -12.96
CA LYS A 121 -3.80 -18.04 -14.32
C LYS A 121 -2.29 -17.77 -14.33
N MET A 122 -1.56 -18.48 -15.17
CA MET A 122 -0.10 -18.38 -15.28
C MET A 122 0.39 -16.96 -15.56
N ILE A 123 -0.37 -16.20 -16.33
CA ILE A 123 -0.01 -14.80 -16.66
C ILE A 123 0.12 -13.91 -15.41
N TYR A 124 -0.75 -14.08 -14.41
CA TYR A 124 -0.66 -13.32 -13.16
C TYR A 124 0.55 -13.76 -12.30
N LYS A 125 0.92 -15.04 -12.36
CA LYS A 125 2.15 -15.52 -11.70
C LYS A 125 3.40 -14.88 -12.31
N VAL A 126 3.42 -14.74 -13.64
CA VAL A 126 4.51 -14.05 -14.37
C VAL A 126 4.57 -12.57 -13.99
N ILE A 127 3.43 -11.87 -13.99
CA ILE A 127 3.35 -10.45 -13.60
C ILE A 127 3.84 -10.24 -12.17
N ALA A 128 3.38 -11.06 -11.22
CA ALA A 128 3.79 -11.01 -9.82
C ALA A 128 5.30 -11.23 -9.68
N PHE A 129 5.85 -12.21 -10.39
CA PHE A 129 7.30 -12.48 -10.40
C PHE A 129 8.09 -11.29 -10.95
N LEU A 130 7.73 -10.76 -12.12
CA LEU A 130 8.39 -9.61 -12.72
C LEU A 130 8.29 -8.35 -11.86
N GLY A 131 7.12 -8.10 -11.24
CA GLY A 131 6.92 -7.01 -10.29
C GLY A 131 7.83 -7.12 -9.07
N SER A 132 7.94 -8.31 -8.49
CA SER A 132 8.82 -8.60 -7.35
C SER A 132 10.30 -8.46 -7.73
N LEU A 133 10.71 -9.03 -8.88
CA LEU A 133 12.08 -8.93 -9.38
C LEU A 133 12.48 -7.46 -9.61
N ARG A 134 11.63 -6.68 -10.26
CA ARG A 134 11.84 -5.25 -10.46
C ARG A 134 12.05 -4.53 -9.12
N SER A 135 11.19 -4.78 -8.14
CA SER A 135 11.25 -4.12 -6.84
C SER A 135 12.53 -4.46 -6.08
N ARG A 136 13.01 -5.70 -6.18
CA ARG A 136 14.28 -6.11 -5.57
C ARG A 136 15.49 -5.47 -6.25
N LEU A 137 15.49 -5.37 -7.59
CA LEU A 137 16.60 -4.79 -8.34
C LEU A 137 16.73 -3.29 -8.12
N ASN A 138 15.63 -2.54 -8.22
CA ASN A 138 15.64 -1.10 -8.13
C ASN A 138 15.40 -0.55 -6.70
N ARG A 139 14.95 -1.39 -5.77
CA ARG A 139 14.56 -0.98 -4.40
C ARG A 139 13.42 0.03 -4.39
N ILE A 140 12.47 -0.11 -5.31
CA ILE A 140 11.27 0.73 -5.42
C ILE A 140 10.03 -0.19 -5.48
N PRO A 141 9.58 -0.74 -4.34
CA PRO A 141 8.30 -1.43 -4.27
C PRO A 141 7.15 -0.45 -4.50
N TYR A 142 6.02 -0.97 -4.97
CA TYR A 142 4.78 -0.21 -5.13
C TYR A 142 3.85 -0.43 -3.94
N GLY A 143 2.82 0.40 -3.82
CA GLY A 143 1.88 0.35 -2.71
C GLY A 143 1.17 -0.99 -2.54
N ASP A 144 0.98 -1.75 -3.62
CA ASP A 144 0.40 -3.11 -3.61
C ASP A 144 1.33 -4.18 -2.99
N GLN A 145 2.56 -3.83 -2.62
CA GLN A 145 3.53 -4.71 -1.96
C GLN A 145 3.60 -4.51 -0.43
N ALA A 146 2.60 -3.89 0.18
CA ALA A 146 2.51 -3.60 1.61
C ALA A 146 3.80 -2.96 2.16
N ILE A 147 4.05 -1.73 1.73
CA ILE A 147 5.20 -0.95 2.18
C ILE A 147 5.10 -0.74 3.70
N PHE A 148 6.17 -1.01 4.42
CA PHE A 148 6.26 -0.70 5.84
C PHE A 148 7.50 0.12 6.16
N LEU A 149 7.38 1.04 7.11
CA LEU A 149 8.45 1.93 7.54
C LEU A 149 8.44 2.10 9.06
N ARG A 150 9.62 2.34 9.64
CA ARG A 150 9.71 2.83 11.01
C ARG A 150 9.02 4.18 11.12
N ARG A 151 8.16 4.36 12.13
CA ARG A 151 7.37 5.58 12.30
C ARG A 151 8.25 6.81 12.51
N ASP A 152 9.32 6.70 13.32
CA ASP A 152 10.28 7.77 13.55
C ASP A 152 10.92 8.26 12.24
N TYR A 153 11.31 7.31 11.39
CA TYR A 153 11.90 7.64 10.10
C TYR A 153 10.87 8.21 9.11
N PHE A 154 9.65 7.65 9.05
CA PHE A 154 8.56 8.16 8.22
C PHE A 154 8.26 9.63 8.55
N ASN A 155 8.16 9.96 9.83
CA ASN A 155 7.95 11.33 10.31
C ASN A 155 9.14 12.24 9.96
N LYS A 156 10.36 11.74 10.15
CA LYS A 156 11.61 12.49 9.85
C LYS A 156 11.70 12.89 8.39
N ILE A 157 11.27 12.04 7.45
CA ILE A 157 11.30 12.37 6.01
C ILE A 157 10.05 13.13 5.55
N GLY A 158 9.11 13.44 6.43
CA GLY A 158 7.89 14.21 6.12
C GLY A 158 6.80 13.42 5.43
N GLY A 159 6.69 12.10 5.68
CA GLY A 159 5.61 11.26 5.19
C GLY A 159 5.54 11.12 3.67
N TYR A 160 4.37 10.77 3.15
CA TYR A 160 4.09 10.78 1.71
C TYR A 160 3.91 12.21 1.21
N ARG A 161 4.42 12.53 0.03
CA ARG A 161 4.04 13.76 -0.67
C ARG A 161 2.61 13.63 -1.17
N GLU A 162 1.81 14.67 -0.96
CA GLU A 162 0.40 14.70 -1.37
C GLU A 162 0.25 14.95 -2.87
N ILE A 163 0.76 14.00 -3.64
CA ILE A 163 0.67 13.98 -5.10
C ILE A 163 -0.39 12.97 -5.54
N PRO A 164 -1.06 13.22 -6.68
CA PRO A 164 -2.21 12.40 -7.07
C PRO A 164 -1.86 11.01 -7.60
N LEU A 165 -0.62 10.79 -8.04
CA LEU A 165 -0.08 9.52 -8.51
C LEU A 165 1.41 9.40 -8.18
N MET A 166 1.93 8.15 -8.13
CA MET A 166 3.36 7.85 -7.89
C MET A 166 3.87 8.26 -6.50
N GLU A 167 2.99 8.38 -5.53
CA GLU A 167 3.32 8.72 -4.13
C GLU A 167 4.27 7.71 -3.50
N ASP A 168 4.07 6.42 -3.81
CA ASP A 168 4.92 5.31 -3.37
C ASP A 168 6.31 5.35 -4.04
N VAL A 169 6.35 5.57 -5.34
CA VAL A 169 7.61 5.71 -6.10
C VAL A 169 8.40 6.93 -5.61
N GLU A 170 7.72 8.05 -5.36
CA GLU A 170 8.34 9.27 -4.82
C GLU A 170 8.97 9.00 -3.45
N LEU A 171 8.22 8.40 -2.53
CA LEU A 171 8.68 8.05 -1.19
C LEU A 171 9.92 7.14 -1.27
N MET A 172 9.88 6.08 -2.07
CA MET A 172 11.01 5.15 -2.22
C MET A 172 12.24 5.83 -2.83
N ARG A 173 12.07 6.72 -3.81
CA ARG A 173 13.18 7.51 -4.38
C ARG A 173 13.81 8.43 -3.34
N ARG A 174 13.00 9.05 -2.50
CA ARG A 174 13.45 9.93 -1.41
C ARG A 174 14.24 9.15 -0.36
N ILE A 175 13.76 7.97 0.03
CA ILE A 175 14.49 7.04 0.92
C ILE A 175 15.85 6.65 0.29
N LYS A 176 15.84 6.26 -0.99
CA LYS A 176 17.08 5.89 -1.70
C LYS A 176 18.08 7.04 -1.76
N ARG A 177 17.62 8.27 -2.05
CA ARG A 177 18.48 9.48 -2.10
C ARG A 177 19.06 9.84 -0.71
N SER A 178 18.38 9.51 0.38
CA SER A 178 18.91 9.73 1.74
C SER A 178 20.00 8.73 2.15
N GLY A 179 20.40 7.81 1.27
CA GLY A 179 21.37 6.75 1.56
C GLY A 179 20.83 5.62 2.45
N ARG A 180 19.56 5.68 2.84
CA ARG A 180 18.94 4.63 3.66
C ARG A 180 18.47 3.46 2.79
N LYS A 181 18.36 2.28 3.43
CA LYS A 181 18.01 1.03 2.75
C LYS A 181 16.67 0.50 3.25
N ILE A 182 15.96 -0.13 2.35
CA ILE A 182 14.78 -0.95 2.64
C ILE A 182 15.08 -2.41 2.32
N TRP A 183 14.31 -3.32 2.90
CA TRP A 183 14.36 -4.75 2.62
C TRP A 183 13.09 -5.21 1.92
N ILE A 184 13.18 -6.17 1.01
CA ILE A 184 12.03 -6.79 0.38
C ILE A 184 12.03 -8.26 0.73
N PHE A 185 10.98 -8.68 1.44
CA PHE A 185 10.79 -10.08 1.83
C PHE A 185 10.35 -10.92 0.63
N TYR A 186 10.79 -12.18 0.63
CA TYR A 186 10.35 -13.17 -0.36
C TYR A 186 8.94 -13.70 -0.09
N ASP A 187 8.43 -13.51 1.13
CA ASP A 187 7.04 -13.78 1.46
C ASP A 187 6.15 -12.85 0.61
N ARG A 188 5.02 -13.40 0.12
CA ARG A 188 4.17 -12.66 -0.82
C ARG A 188 2.94 -12.10 -0.12
N VAL A 189 2.65 -10.85 -0.37
CA VAL A 189 1.28 -10.33 -0.20
C VAL A 189 0.40 -10.84 -1.34
N MET A 190 -0.90 -10.97 -1.11
CA MET A 190 -1.83 -11.47 -2.12
C MET A 190 -2.85 -10.38 -2.46
N THR A 191 -2.71 -9.75 -3.63
CA THR A 191 -3.63 -8.71 -4.12
C THR A 191 -4.68 -9.27 -5.07
N SER A 192 -5.82 -8.59 -5.17
CA SER A 192 -6.93 -8.97 -6.06
C SER A 192 -6.59 -8.74 -7.53
N PRO A 193 -6.96 -9.65 -8.45
CA PRO A 193 -6.83 -9.44 -9.88
C PRO A 193 -7.89 -8.50 -10.46
N ARG A 194 -8.90 -8.09 -9.67
CA ARG A 194 -10.10 -7.34 -10.08
C ARG A 194 -9.82 -6.24 -11.09
N ARG A 195 -8.85 -5.39 -10.79
CA ARG A 195 -8.53 -4.24 -11.64
C ARG A 195 -8.06 -4.64 -13.04
N TRP A 196 -7.27 -5.70 -13.14
CA TRP A 196 -6.82 -6.22 -14.44
C TRP A 196 -7.95 -6.92 -15.19
N GLU A 197 -8.90 -7.53 -14.48
CA GLU A 197 -10.08 -8.18 -15.08
C GLU A 197 -11.08 -7.16 -15.57
N GLU A 198 -11.32 -6.08 -14.84
CA GLU A 198 -12.25 -5.00 -15.21
C GLU A 198 -11.70 -4.10 -16.34
N GLU A 199 -10.44 -3.70 -16.26
CA GLU A 199 -9.86 -2.74 -17.19
C GLU A 199 -9.15 -3.40 -18.39
N GLY A 200 -8.84 -4.68 -18.29
CA GLY A 200 -8.05 -5.44 -19.24
C GLY A 200 -6.56 -5.46 -18.91
N LEU A 201 -6.00 -6.68 -18.92
CA LEU A 201 -4.63 -6.94 -18.46
C LEU A 201 -3.57 -6.15 -19.26
N ILE A 202 -3.61 -6.27 -20.59
CA ILE A 202 -2.63 -5.64 -21.49
C ILE A 202 -2.69 -4.12 -21.34
N TYR A 203 -3.89 -3.58 -21.29
CA TYR A 203 -4.11 -2.16 -21.10
C TYR A 203 -3.52 -1.66 -19.79
N CYS A 204 -3.79 -2.33 -18.67
CA CYS A 204 -3.24 -1.96 -17.36
C CYS A 204 -1.70 -1.99 -17.35
N ILE A 205 -1.10 -3.02 -17.97
CA ILE A 205 0.36 -3.13 -18.05
C ILE A 205 0.94 -1.96 -18.84
N LEU A 206 0.45 -1.73 -20.07
CA LEU A 206 0.94 -0.66 -20.94
C LEU A 206 0.77 0.71 -20.28
N ARG A 207 -0.42 1.00 -19.72
CA ARG A 207 -0.67 2.25 -19.00
C ARG A 207 0.31 2.45 -17.84
N ASN A 208 0.47 1.45 -16.99
CA ASN A 208 1.36 1.56 -15.83
C ASN A 208 2.82 1.78 -16.26
N TRP A 209 3.28 1.10 -17.30
CA TRP A 209 4.60 1.30 -17.86
C TRP A 209 4.78 2.69 -18.45
N THR A 210 3.80 3.16 -19.25
CA THR A 210 3.82 4.50 -19.84
C THR A 210 3.89 5.58 -18.75
N LEU A 211 3.03 5.49 -17.72
CA LEU A 211 3.05 6.43 -16.61
C LEU A 211 4.39 6.45 -15.87
N GLN A 212 5.02 5.29 -15.69
CA GLN A 212 6.35 5.22 -15.07
C GLN A 212 7.41 5.87 -15.93
N VAL A 213 7.47 5.54 -17.22
CA VAL A 213 8.44 6.13 -18.16
C VAL A 213 8.28 7.64 -18.19
N LEU A 214 7.06 8.15 -18.32
CA LEU A 214 6.78 9.59 -18.32
C LEU A 214 7.19 10.25 -17.01
N TYR A 215 6.93 9.60 -15.87
CA TYR A 215 7.38 10.09 -14.56
C TYR A 215 8.91 10.17 -14.45
N PHE A 216 9.62 9.15 -14.94
CA PHE A 216 11.09 9.14 -14.95
C PHE A 216 11.69 10.15 -15.94
N LEU A 217 10.98 10.49 -17.02
CA LEU A 217 11.33 11.55 -17.95
C LEU A 217 11.05 12.96 -17.39
N GLY A 218 10.43 13.07 -16.21
CA GLY A 218 10.25 14.33 -15.50
C GLY A 218 8.86 14.95 -15.61
N LEU A 219 7.86 14.26 -16.21
CA LEU A 219 6.49 14.74 -16.19
C LEU A 219 5.98 14.78 -14.73
N SER A 220 5.27 15.87 -14.40
CA SER A 220 4.73 16.02 -13.05
C SER A 220 3.58 15.03 -12.80
N PRO A 221 3.40 14.56 -11.54
CA PRO A 221 2.27 13.70 -11.17
C PRO A 221 0.90 14.28 -11.53
N HIS A 222 0.75 15.60 -11.52
CA HIS A 222 -0.47 16.28 -11.91
C HIS A 222 -0.78 16.12 -13.41
N GLN A 223 0.22 16.24 -14.27
CA GLN A 223 0.07 15.97 -15.70
C GLN A 223 -0.24 14.49 -15.98
N LEU A 224 0.38 13.56 -15.22
CA LEU A 224 0.12 12.14 -15.38
C LEU A 224 -1.33 11.75 -15.03
N VAL A 225 -1.97 12.43 -14.09
CA VAL A 225 -3.40 12.20 -13.75
C VAL A 225 -4.32 12.50 -14.91
N ASP A 226 -4.02 13.51 -15.71
CA ASP A 226 -4.86 13.87 -16.86
C ASP A 226 -4.87 12.75 -17.90
N PHE A 227 -3.73 12.12 -18.16
CA PHE A 227 -3.66 10.89 -18.96
C PHE A 227 -4.46 9.74 -18.34
N TYR A 228 -4.41 9.58 -17.03
CA TYR A 228 -5.14 8.54 -16.31
C TYR A 228 -6.66 8.74 -16.34
N LYS A 229 -7.15 9.98 -16.21
CA LYS A 229 -8.58 10.31 -16.21
C LYS A 229 -9.22 10.24 -17.58
N THR A 230 -8.51 10.62 -18.63
CA THR A 230 -9.01 10.63 -20.01
C THR A 230 -9.45 9.23 -20.45
N ASP A 231 -8.73 8.21 -20.03
CA ASP A 231 -9.01 6.82 -20.36
C ASP A 231 -10.19 6.22 -19.57
N TYR A 232 -10.40 6.66 -18.32
CA TYR A 232 -11.52 6.19 -17.49
C TYR A 232 -12.89 6.71 -18.00
N ARG A 233 -12.92 7.89 -18.60
CA ARG A 233 -14.13 8.46 -19.22
C ARG A 233 -14.47 7.80 -20.55
N ARG A 234 -13.49 7.39 -21.34
CA ARG A 234 -13.70 6.74 -22.65
C ARG A 234 -14.37 5.38 -22.59
N LYS A 235 -14.30 4.66 -21.46
CA LYS A 235 -14.92 3.33 -21.30
C LYS A 235 -16.33 3.36 -20.70
N ARG A 236 -16.85 4.52 -20.28
CA ARG A 236 -18.20 4.70 -19.73
C ARG A 236 -19.17 5.46 -20.67
N SER A 237 -18.70 5.90 -21.83
CA SER A 237 -19.50 6.37 -22.96
C SER A 237 -19.58 5.29 -24.06
#